data_b72961bbe4da67a87aaf122e94303537
#
_entry.id   b72961bbe4da67a87aaf122e94303537
#
_cell.length_a   1.000
_cell.length_b   1.000
_cell.length_c   1.000
_cell.angle_alpha   90.00
_cell.angle_beta   90.00
_cell.angle_gamma   90.00
#
_symmetry.space_group_name_H-M   'P 1'
#
loop_
_entity.id
_entity.type
_entity.pdbx_description
1 polymer ?
#
loop_
_entity_poly.entity_id
_entity_poly.type
_entity_poly.pdbx_seq_one_letter_code
_entity_poly.pdbx_strand_id
1 'polypeptide(L)'
;MSSRRDFLQKSAIVAGGSLLASTFHNQAFAIFKNSRIMPSDQINIGAIGINGMGWADTSSALKVPGVNLVAICDVDKNVMDKRMNDYTKMGLDASKVRRYDDYRDLLDQKDIDAVIIGTPDHWHALIMMHAVAAGKDVYVEKPVGNSIVECSAMVAAQQKYGKVVQAGQWQRSNQHFKDAVDFVQGGSLGNIRTVKVWCYQGWMKPGPVVPDTAPPVGVNYAQWLGPAKTVPFNSSRYLFNFRWFWDYAGGLMTDWGVHLLDYGLLGMNSPVPKSISALGGRFAYPDLYEETPDTLTTMYEFDGFNMIWDSAMGIDNGSYNRTHGIAYIGNNGTLILDRQGWEVIEEKQSGNKVSKPYVAASDNGLDKHWENFISVVKSRKLDDLHCPIQAAAHVATVAQMGNIAYRSGKKLEWNEAAHEFTDKAINKQYLMKEYHNGYKLPTV
;
A
#
# COMPACT_ATOMS: atom_id res chain seq x y z
N MET A 1 -9.79 40.14 -0.42
CA MET A 1 -9.25 39.95 -1.77
C MET A 1 -7.72 39.89 -1.66
N SER A 2 -7.16 38.68 -1.75
CA SER A 2 -5.69 38.52 -1.72
C SER A 2 -5.10 39.01 -3.05
N SER A 3 -4.03 39.77 -3.00
CA SER A 3 -3.44 40.40 -4.19
C SER A 3 -2.65 39.35 -5.01
N ARG A 4 -2.56 39.57 -6.36
CA ARG A 4 -1.69 38.79 -7.26
C ARG A 4 -0.25 38.65 -6.74
N ARG A 5 0.20 39.55 -5.91
CA ARG A 5 1.55 39.59 -5.32
C ARG A 5 1.71 38.55 -4.22
N ASP A 6 0.65 38.28 -3.41
CA ASP A 6 0.66 37.22 -2.37
C ASP A 6 0.63 35.81 -2.96
N PHE A 7 -0.03 35.67 -4.12
CA PHE A 7 -0.05 34.41 -4.85
C PHE A 7 1.34 34.07 -5.44
N LEU A 8 2.01 35.07 -6.02
CA LEU A 8 3.35 34.85 -6.59
C LEU A 8 4.43 34.66 -5.53
N GLN A 9 4.33 35.26 -4.35
CA GLN A 9 5.25 35.00 -3.24
C GLN A 9 5.08 33.60 -2.67
N LYS A 10 3.85 33.10 -2.53
CA LYS A 10 3.59 31.72 -2.08
C LYS A 10 4.01 30.67 -3.12
N SER A 11 3.88 30.97 -4.41
CA SER A 11 4.35 30.10 -5.50
C SER A 11 5.89 30.04 -5.58
N ALA A 12 6.59 31.13 -5.25
CA ALA A 12 8.05 31.15 -5.21
C ALA A 12 8.64 30.34 -4.04
N ILE A 13 7.94 30.26 -2.91
CA ILE A 13 8.35 29.46 -1.75
C ILE A 13 8.19 27.96 -2.07
N VAL A 14 7.16 27.56 -2.81
CA VAL A 14 6.98 26.16 -3.25
C VAL A 14 8.03 25.75 -4.30
N ALA A 15 8.41 26.65 -5.20
CA ALA A 15 9.46 26.38 -6.19
C ALA A 15 10.87 26.37 -5.57
N GLY A 16 11.12 27.19 -4.53
CA GLY A 16 12.39 27.18 -3.77
C GLY A 16 12.59 25.95 -2.93
N GLY A 17 11.51 25.38 -2.37
CA GLY A 17 11.55 24.14 -1.58
C GLY A 17 11.91 22.90 -2.40
N SER A 18 11.45 22.82 -3.64
CA SER A 18 11.78 21.71 -4.55
C SER A 18 13.20 21.73 -5.09
N LEU A 19 13.83 22.91 -5.20
CA LEU A 19 15.23 23.05 -5.61
C LEU A 19 16.20 22.74 -4.47
N LEU A 20 15.86 23.05 -3.22
CA LEU A 20 16.66 22.70 -2.06
C LEU A 20 16.58 21.19 -1.75
N ALA A 21 15.42 20.57 -1.93
CA ALA A 21 15.27 19.11 -1.76
C ALA A 21 16.12 18.31 -2.78
N SER A 22 16.28 18.80 -4.01
CA SER A 22 17.12 18.13 -5.02
C SER A 22 18.62 18.23 -4.74
N THR A 23 19.10 19.31 -4.12
CA THR A 23 20.52 19.46 -3.75
C THR A 23 20.89 18.64 -2.52
N PHE A 24 20.00 18.50 -1.53
CA PHE A 24 20.22 17.62 -0.39
C PHE A 24 20.18 16.12 -0.77
N HIS A 25 19.35 15.73 -1.76
CA HIS A 25 19.31 14.34 -2.26
C HIS A 25 20.66 13.92 -2.87
N ASN A 26 21.25 14.77 -3.69
CA ASN A 26 22.54 14.45 -4.33
C ASN A 26 23.72 14.40 -3.33
N GLN A 27 23.69 15.20 -2.25
CA GLN A 27 24.74 15.16 -1.22
C GLN A 27 24.62 13.92 -0.33
N ALA A 28 23.41 13.46 0.00
CA ALA A 28 23.23 12.23 0.77
C ALA A 28 23.79 10.99 0.03
N PHE A 29 23.52 10.86 -1.28
CA PHE A 29 24.09 9.78 -2.09
C PHE A 29 25.62 9.82 -2.18
N ALA A 30 26.22 11.01 -2.19
CA ALA A 30 27.68 11.17 -2.27
C ALA A 30 28.39 10.81 -0.96
N ILE A 31 27.77 11.03 0.19
CA ILE A 31 28.36 10.74 1.51
C ILE A 31 28.41 9.23 1.77
N PHE A 32 27.40 8.47 1.32
CA PHE A 32 27.36 7.02 1.52
C PHE A 32 28.33 6.21 0.64
N LYS A 33 28.86 6.82 -0.43
CA LYS A 33 29.79 6.16 -1.37
C LYS A 33 31.19 5.89 -0.78
N ASN A 34 31.55 6.50 0.35
CA ASN A 34 32.92 6.45 0.92
C ASN A 34 33.11 5.53 2.14
N SER A 35 32.05 4.89 2.65
CA SER A 35 32.21 3.85 3.67
C SER A 35 32.57 2.52 2.98
N ARG A 36 33.70 1.92 3.33
CA ARG A 36 34.07 0.55 2.92
C ARG A 36 33.12 -0.43 3.63
N ILE A 37 31.98 -0.73 2.99
CA ILE A 37 31.08 -1.78 3.43
C ILE A 37 31.73 -3.10 3.02
N MET A 38 31.86 -4.05 3.97
CA MET A 38 32.39 -5.35 3.67
C MET A 38 31.51 -6.08 2.67
N PRO A 39 32.05 -6.85 1.71
CA PRO A 39 31.23 -7.61 0.76
C PRO A 39 30.18 -8.49 1.42
N SER A 40 30.45 -9.01 2.62
CA SER A 40 29.51 -9.80 3.44
C SER A 40 28.30 -9.01 3.95
N ASP A 41 28.37 -7.66 3.96
CA ASP A 41 27.33 -6.79 4.49
C ASP A 41 26.47 -6.17 3.37
N GLN A 42 26.77 -6.52 2.12
CA GLN A 42 26.02 -6.06 0.96
C GLN A 42 24.76 -6.92 0.76
N ILE A 43 23.67 -6.26 0.38
CA ILE A 43 22.41 -6.90 0.01
C ILE A 43 22.11 -6.55 -1.45
N ASN A 44 22.08 -7.56 -2.28
CA ASN A 44 21.75 -7.41 -3.70
C ASN A 44 20.23 -7.55 -3.88
N ILE A 45 19.62 -6.52 -4.44
CA ILE A 45 18.18 -6.51 -4.68
C ILE A 45 17.85 -6.63 -6.17
N GLY A 46 16.75 -7.35 -6.46
CA GLY A 46 16.05 -7.31 -7.74
C GLY A 46 14.74 -6.53 -7.58
N ALA A 47 14.36 -5.72 -8.57
CA ALA A 47 13.11 -4.98 -8.53
C ALA A 47 12.16 -5.44 -9.66
N ILE A 48 10.94 -5.83 -9.29
CA ILE A 48 9.90 -6.36 -10.18
C ILE A 48 8.73 -5.39 -10.18
N GLY A 49 8.40 -4.80 -11.37
CA GLY A 49 7.45 -3.70 -11.48
C GLY A 49 8.07 -2.39 -10.98
N ILE A 50 8.76 -1.69 -11.87
CA ILE A 50 9.62 -0.54 -11.51
C ILE A 50 9.02 0.80 -11.92
N ASN A 51 7.73 0.86 -12.17
CA ASN A 51 7.05 2.14 -12.38
C ASN A 51 6.40 2.65 -11.08
N GLY A 52 6.06 3.94 -11.03
CA GLY A 52 5.36 4.55 -9.90
C GLY A 52 5.98 4.20 -8.55
N MET A 53 5.22 3.51 -7.68
CA MET A 53 5.65 3.16 -6.33
C MET A 53 6.84 2.20 -6.31
N GLY A 54 6.90 1.20 -7.22
CA GLY A 54 8.04 0.29 -7.28
C GLY A 54 9.38 0.99 -7.54
N TRP A 55 9.37 2.15 -8.26
CA TRP A 55 10.57 2.97 -8.37
C TRP A 55 10.85 3.82 -7.13
N ALA A 56 9.82 4.30 -6.46
CA ALA A 56 9.98 5.02 -5.19
C ALA A 56 10.61 4.10 -4.12
N ASP A 57 10.14 2.86 -4.03
CA ASP A 57 10.69 1.82 -3.17
C ASP A 57 12.15 1.52 -3.51
N THR A 58 12.44 1.29 -4.79
CA THR A 58 13.81 1.05 -5.26
C THR A 58 14.73 2.21 -4.90
N SER A 59 14.29 3.44 -5.13
CA SER A 59 15.06 4.65 -4.81
C SER A 59 15.29 4.82 -3.31
N SER A 60 14.32 4.46 -2.48
CA SER A 60 14.44 4.49 -1.03
C SER A 60 15.37 3.39 -0.50
N ALA A 61 15.26 2.17 -1.06
CA ALA A 61 16.15 1.06 -0.75
C ALA A 61 17.63 1.41 -1.00
N LEU A 62 17.90 2.08 -2.11
CA LEU A 62 19.25 2.49 -2.51
C LEU A 62 19.90 3.56 -1.59
N LYS A 63 19.14 4.19 -0.72
CA LYS A 63 19.67 5.08 0.33
C LYS A 63 20.23 4.30 1.50
N VAL A 64 19.84 3.03 1.68
CA VAL A 64 20.35 2.20 2.77
C VAL A 64 21.74 1.71 2.44
N PRO A 65 22.75 1.96 3.30
CA PRO A 65 24.13 1.55 3.03
C PRO A 65 24.28 0.04 2.80
N GLY A 66 24.95 -0.33 1.73
CA GLY A 66 25.18 -1.73 1.35
C GLY A 66 24.10 -2.36 0.48
N VAL A 67 23.06 -1.64 0.12
CA VAL A 67 22.05 -2.12 -0.84
C VAL A 67 22.51 -1.83 -2.27
N ASN A 68 22.48 -2.85 -3.12
CA ASN A 68 22.81 -2.77 -4.53
C ASN A 68 21.64 -3.25 -5.39
N LEU A 69 21.24 -2.46 -6.38
CA LEU A 69 20.32 -2.93 -7.41
C LEU A 69 21.12 -3.70 -8.47
N VAL A 70 20.86 -5.01 -8.61
CA VAL A 70 21.59 -5.88 -9.56
C VAL A 70 20.70 -6.38 -10.70
N ALA A 71 19.37 -6.26 -10.56
CA ALA A 71 18.42 -6.69 -11.59
C ALA A 71 17.12 -5.89 -11.52
N ILE A 72 16.51 -5.70 -12.68
CA ILE A 72 15.15 -5.15 -12.83
C ILE A 72 14.31 -6.05 -13.72
N CYS A 73 13.00 -6.07 -13.48
CA CYS A 73 12.01 -6.72 -14.33
C CYS A 73 10.78 -5.83 -14.49
N ASP A 74 10.36 -5.62 -15.71
CA ASP A 74 9.10 -4.95 -16.05
C ASP A 74 8.59 -5.45 -17.39
N VAL A 75 7.29 -5.46 -17.59
CA VAL A 75 6.64 -5.83 -18.85
C VAL A 75 6.65 -4.70 -19.89
N ASP A 76 7.11 -3.50 -19.48
CA ASP A 76 7.25 -2.32 -20.34
C ASP A 76 8.73 -1.92 -20.47
N LYS A 77 9.30 -2.17 -21.66
CA LYS A 77 10.69 -1.83 -21.97
C LYS A 77 10.99 -0.33 -21.87
N ASN A 78 10.01 0.51 -22.19
CA ASN A 78 10.17 1.96 -22.10
C ASN A 78 10.31 2.40 -20.61
N VAL A 79 9.61 1.73 -19.69
CA VAL A 79 9.77 1.94 -18.27
C VAL A 79 11.16 1.53 -17.81
N MET A 80 11.65 0.35 -18.22
CA MET A 80 13.02 -0.10 -17.89
C MET A 80 14.08 0.88 -18.39
N ASP A 81 13.99 1.37 -19.62
CA ASP A 81 14.93 2.36 -20.16
C ASP A 81 14.89 3.67 -19.38
N LYS A 82 13.70 4.17 -19.09
CA LYS A 82 13.52 5.38 -18.27
C LYS A 82 14.18 5.22 -16.90
N ARG A 83 13.95 4.11 -16.20
CA ARG A 83 14.47 3.90 -14.85
C ARG A 83 15.98 3.68 -14.83
N MET A 84 16.54 3.08 -15.84
CA MET A 84 18.01 2.98 -15.96
C MET A 84 18.65 4.33 -16.23
N ASN A 85 17.99 5.21 -16.99
CA ASN A 85 18.41 6.59 -17.13
C ASN A 85 18.33 7.35 -15.80
N ASP A 86 17.24 7.18 -15.03
CA ASP A 86 17.10 7.78 -13.70
C ASP A 86 18.18 7.25 -12.73
N TYR A 87 18.50 5.96 -12.75
CA TYR A 87 19.56 5.33 -11.99
C TYR A 87 20.93 5.93 -12.30
N THR A 88 21.21 6.15 -13.60
CA THR A 88 22.46 6.81 -14.05
C THR A 88 22.54 8.27 -13.55
N LYS A 89 21.43 9.01 -13.56
CA LYS A 89 21.37 10.38 -13.00
C LYS A 89 21.64 10.43 -11.49
N MET A 90 21.39 9.34 -10.78
CA MET A 90 21.76 9.20 -9.37
C MET A 90 23.27 8.94 -9.18
N GLY A 91 24.06 8.89 -10.26
CA GLY A 91 25.49 8.62 -10.25
C GLY A 91 25.84 7.14 -10.08
N LEU A 92 24.89 6.24 -10.39
CA LEU A 92 25.04 4.80 -10.27
C LEU A 92 25.26 4.16 -11.67
N ASP A 93 25.91 3.00 -11.69
CA ASP A 93 26.31 2.33 -12.95
C ASP A 93 25.22 1.39 -13.45
N ALA A 94 24.38 1.89 -14.34
CA ALA A 94 23.28 1.13 -14.93
C ALA A 94 23.74 -0.05 -15.82
N SER A 95 25.00 -0.08 -16.26
CA SER A 95 25.51 -1.18 -17.10
C SER A 95 25.66 -2.49 -16.32
N LYS A 96 25.66 -2.44 -14.99
CA LYS A 96 25.73 -3.59 -14.09
C LYS A 96 24.38 -4.15 -13.72
N VAL A 97 23.27 -3.48 -14.09
CA VAL A 97 21.91 -3.90 -13.76
C VAL A 97 21.35 -4.75 -14.90
N ARG A 98 21.09 -6.01 -14.61
CA ARG A 98 20.47 -6.94 -15.55
C ARG A 98 19.00 -6.61 -15.75
N ARG A 99 18.47 -6.88 -16.95
CA ARG A 99 17.08 -6.59 -17.30
C ARG A 99 16.36 -7.88 -17.69
N TYR A 100 15.16 -8.06 -17.17
CA TYR A 100 14.33 -9.24 -17.40
C TYR A 100 12.94 -8.83 -17.84
N ASP A 101 12.38 -9.54 -18.81
CA ASP A 101 10.99 -9.39 -19.25
C ASP A 101 10.05 -10.29 -18.41
N ASP A 102 10.59 -11.36 -17.80
CA ASP A 102 9.86 -12.28 -16.94
C ASP A 102 10.48 -12.32 -15.53
N TYR A 103 9.65 -12.12 -14.50
CA TYR A 103 10.11 -12.13 -13.12
C TYR A 103 10.72 -13.47 -12.67
N ARG A 104 10.31 -14.58 -13.31
CA ARG A 104 10.82 -15.92 -12.99
C ARG A 104 12.31 -16.03 -13.30
N ASP A 105 12.74 -15.48 -14.43
CA ASP A 105 14.14 -15.43 -14.82
C ASP A 105 14.98 -14.58 -13.84
N LEU A 106 14.39 -13.52 -13.28
CA LEU A 106 15.02 -12.73 -12.23
C LEU A 106 15.13 -13.53 -10.92
N LEU A 107 14.09 -14.26 -10.52
CA LEU A 107 14.09 -15.07 -9.30
C LEU A 107 15.08 -16.23 -9.34
N ASP A 108 15.41 -16.76 -10.53
CA ASP A 108 16.39 -17.83 -10.71
C ASP A 108 17.83 -17.38 -10.45
N GLN A 109 18.09 -16.07 -10.38
CA GLN A 109 19.43 -15.53 -10.15
C GLN A 109 19.88 -15.76 -8.70
N LYS A 110 21.00 -16.45 -8.51
CA LYS A 110 21.52 -16.85 -7.18
C LYS A 110 22.15 -15.70 -6.40
N ASP A 111 22.60 -14.66 -7.07
CA ASP A 111 23.24 -13.49 -6.49
C ASP A 111 22.25 -12.40 -6.05
N ILE A 112 20.96 -12.62 -6.14
CA ILE A 112 19.89 -11.76 -5.61
C ILE A 112 19.50 -12.28 -4.23
N ASP A 113 19.59 -11.43 -3.21
CA ASP A 113 19.23 -11.74 -1.82
C ASP A 113 17.76 -11.45 -1.53
N ALA A 114 17.28 -10.30 -2.03
CA ALA A 114 15.92 -9.84 -1.78
C ALA A 114 15.29 -9.23 -3.03
N VAL A 115 13.97 -9.22 -3.09
CA VAL A 115 13.23 -8.61 -4.20
C VAL A 115 12.21 -7.58 -3.73
N ILE A 116 12.03 -6.55 -4.56
CA ILE A 116 10.94 -5.57 -4.48
C ILE A 116 9.85 -6.02 -5.44
N ILE A 117 8.60 -6.02 -4.99
CA ILE A 117 7.43 -6.31 -5.82
C ILE A 117 6.53 -5.08 -5.82
N GLY A 118 6.62 -4.27 -6.89
CA GLY A 118 5.85 -3.04 -7.11
C GLY A 118 4.94 -3.12 -8.33
N THR A 119 4.46 -4.33 -8.65
CA THR A 119 3.52 -4.63 -9.74
C THR A 119 2.10 -4.16 -9.39
N PRO A 120 1.11 -4.24 -10.32
CA PRO A 120 -0.31 -4.14 -9.95
C PRO A 120 -0.74 -5.24 -8.98
N ASP A 121 -1.79 -4.98 -8.18
CA ASP A 121 -2.21 -5.78 -7.03
C ASP A 121 -2.43 -7.27 -7.35
N HIS A 122 -3.00 -7.59 -8.52
CA HIS A 122 -3.30 -8.96 -8.95
C HIS A 122 -2.07 -9.85 -9.17
N TRP A 123 -0.88 -9.26 -9.15
CA TRP A 123 0.38 -9.97 -9.26
C TRP A 123 1.08 -10.22 -7.92
N HIS A 124 0.75 -9.45 -6.88
CA HIS A 124 1.52 -9.44 -5.63
C HIS A 124 1.63 -10.82 -4.99
N ALA A 125 0.51 -11.52 -4.82
CA ALA A 125 0.51 -12.82 -4.16
C ALA A 125 1.33 -13.86 -4.92
N LEU A 126 1.13 -13.95 -6.23
CA LEU A 126 1.80 -14.94 -7.07
C LEU A 126 3.33 -14.73 -7.08
N ILE A 127 3.78 -13.50 -7.31
CA ILE A 127 5.22 -13.19 -7.36
C ILE A 127 5.85 -13.37 -5.98
N MET A 128 5.19 -12.91 -4.90
CA MET A 128 5.70 -13.07 -3.54
C MET A 128 5.90 -14.54 -3.16
N MET A 129 4.90 -15.39 -3.44
CA MET A 129 4.99 -16.81 -3.14
C MET A 129 6.10 -17.51 -3.94
N HIS A 130 6.27 -17.17 -5.22
CA HIS A 130 7.38 -17.67 -6.03
C HIS A 130 8.73 -17.17 -5.50
N ALA A 131 8.83 -15.91 -5.07
CA ALA A 131 10.07 -15.34 -4.57
C ALA A 131 10.55 -16.02 -3.27
N VAL A 132 9.65 -16.24 -2.29
CA VAL A 132 10.02 -16.96 -1.06
C VAL A 132 10.39 -18.42 -1.33
N ALA A 133 9.71 -19.08 -2.27
CA ALA A 133 10.05 -20.44 -2.71
C ALA A 133 11.41 -20.51 -3.43
N ALA A 134 11.78 -19.46 -4.17
CA ALA A 134 13.11 -19.30 -4.79
C ALA A 134 14.20 -18.89 -3.78
N GLY A 135 13.86 -18.77 -2.49
CA GLY A 135 14.79 -18.45 -1.42
C GLY A 135 15.08 -16.96 -1.23
N LYS A 136 14.28 -16.06 -1.81
CA LYS A 136 14.46 -14.60 -1.71
C LYS A 136 13.71 -14.04 -0.50
N ASP A 137 14.29 -13.02 0.13
CA ASP A 137 13.54 -12.13 1.02
C ASP A 137 12.72 -11.15 0.18
N VAL A 138 11.61 -10.64 0.70
CA VAL A 138 10.63 -9.90 -0.12
C VAL A 138 10.18 -8.62 0.56
N TYR A 139 10.22 -7.52 -0.19
CA TYR A 139 9.41 -6.33 0.06
C TYR A 139 8.29 -6.31 -0.98
N VAL A 140 7.03 -6.42 -0.54
CA VAL A 140 5.88 -6.43 -1.43
C VAL A 140 4.98 -5.23 -1.20
N GLU A 141 4.61 -4.53 -2.28
CA GLU A 141 3.70 -3.40 -2.17
C GLU A 141 2.29 -3.82 -1.71
N LYS A 142 1.62 -2.85 -1.11
CA LYS A 142 0.22 -2.97 -0.66
C LYS A 142 -0.75 -2.75 -1.84
N PRO A 143 -1.96 -3.31 -1.78
CA PRO A 143 -2.45 -4.37 -0.88
C PRO A 143 -1.75 -5.69 -1.21
N VAL A 144 -1.42 -6.46 -0.19
CA VAL A 144 -0.61 -7.69 -0.42
C VAL A 144 -1.36 -8.77 -1.19
N GLY A 145 -2.68 -8.87 -1.02
CA GLY A 145 -3.54 -9.83 -1.74
C GLY A 145 -4.74 -9.15 -2.40
N ASN A 146 -5.07 -9.60 -3.59
CA ASN A 146 -6.26 -9.16 -4.35
C ASN A 146 -7.52 -10.02 -4.06
N SER A 147 -7.38 -10.97 -3.12
CA SER A 147 -8.46 -11.80 -2.54
C SER A 147 -8.08 -12.24 -1.13
N ILE A 148 -9.08 -12.68 -0.34
CA ILE A 148 -8.86 -13.13 1.04
C ILE A 148 -8.02 -14.43 1.06
N VAL A 149 -8.25 -15.33 0.13
CA VAL A 149 -7.45 -16.57 0.02
C VAL A 149 -5.99 -16.28 -0.32
N GLU A 150 -5.71 -15.30 -1.19
CA GLU A 150 -4.33 -14.88 -1.47
C GLU A 150 -3.64 -14.36 -0.21
N CYS A 151 -4.32 -13.54 0.60
CA CYS A 151 -3.75 -13.05 1.86
C CYS A 151 -3.32 -14.20 2.78
N SER A 152 -4.18 -15.20 2.96
CA SER A 152 -3.87 -16.38 3.77
C SER A 152 -2.74 -17.23 3.18
N ALA A 153 -2.74 -17.42 1.86
CA ALA A 153 -1.69 -18.18 1.16
C ALA A 153 -0.31 -17.54 1.27
N MET A 154 -0.23 -16.19 1.20
CA MET A 154 1.02 -15.46 1.37
C MET A 154 1.60 -15.63 2.78
N VAL A 155 0.75 -15.58 3.81
CA VAL A 155 1.18 -15.84 5.20
C VAL A 155 1.72 -17.26 5.34
N ALA A 156 0.99 -18.25 4.82
CA ALA A 156 1.42 -19.65 4.85
C ALA A 156 2.74 -19.88 4.10
N ALA A 157 2.92 -19.22 2.94
CA ALA A 157 4.17 -19.30 2.17
C ALA A 157 5.36 -18.71 2.96
N GLN A 158 5.18 -17.54 3.57
CA GLN A 158 6.22 -16.94 4.42
C GLN A 158 6.62 -17.89 5.56
N GLN A 159 5.64 -18.48 6.25
CA GLN A 159 5.90 -19.42 7.35
C GLN A 159 6.64 -20.69 6.87
N LYS A 160 6.21 -21.27 5.75
CA LYS A 160 6.84 -22.46 5.16
C LYS A 160 8.29 -22.25 4.78
N TYR A 161 8.59 -21.13 4.14
CA TYR A 161 9.93 -20.87 3.60
C TYR A 161 10.83 -20.05 4.55
N GLY A 162 10.31 -19.53 5.65
CA GLY A 162 11.06 -18.80 6.68
C GLY A 162 11.79 -17.55 6.19
N LYS A 163 11.23 -16.87 5.17
CA LYS A 163 11.84 -15.68 4.59
C LYS A 163 11.36 -14.42 5.27
N VAL A 164 12.18 -13.36 5.19
CA VAL A 164 11.78 -12.03 5.60
C VAL A 164 10.82 -11.48 4.57
N VAL A 165 9.60 -11.15 4.99
CA VAL A 165 8.60 -10.55 4.11
C VAL A 165 8.01 -9.32 4.79
N GLN A 166 8.28 -8.15 4.23
CA GLN A 166 7.72 -6.86 4.66
C GLN A 166 6.79 -6.31 3.59
N ALA A 167 5.66 -5.79 4.02
CA ALA A 167 4.68 -5.17 3.13
C ALA A 167 4.80 -3.63 3.15
N GLY A 168 4.42 -2.99 2.05
CA GLY A 168 4.59 -1.56 1.78
C GLY A 168 3.69 -0.59 2.58
N GLN A 169 3.20 -0.99 3.76
CA GLN A 169 2.52 -0.06 4.70
C GLN A 169 3.56 0.79 5.46
N TRP A 170 4.35 1.56 4.73
CA TRP A 170 5.48 2.34 5.25
C TRP A 170 5.12 3.34 6.36
N GLN A 171 3.86 3.75 6.47
CA GLN A 171 3.38 4.61 7.56
C GLN A 171 3.68 3.99 8.95
N ARG A 172 3.73 2.65 9.08
CA ARG A 172 4.11 1.95 10.30
C ARG A 172 5.53 2.27 10.79
N SER A 173 6.35 2.89 9.95
CA SER A 173 7.70 3.35 10.30
C SER A 173 7.78 4.82 10.70
N ASN A 174 6.71 5.62 10.50
CA ASN A 174 6.67 7.00 10.95
C ASN A 174 6.50 7.12 12.46
N GLN A 175 7.25 8.02 13.07
CA GLN A 175 7.23 8.20 14.54
C GLN A 175 5.88 8.73 15.01
N HIS A 176 5.31 9.73 14.36
CA HIS A 176 4.04 10.32 14.79
C HIS A 176 2.87 9.32 14.73
N PHE A 177 2.91 8.35 13.82
CA PHE A 177 1.92 7.27 13.78
C PHE A 177 2.10 6.31 14.98
N LYS A 178 3.34 5.95 15.34
CA LYS A 178 3.63 5.13 16.53
C LYS A 178 3.16 5.83 17.78
N ASP A 179 3.53 7.12 17.94
CA ASP A 179 3.12 7.92 19.10
C ASP A 179 1.59 8.01 19.26
N ALA A 180 0.86 8.14 18.13
CA ALA A 180 -0.59 8.17 18.14
C ALA A 180 -1.19 6.82 18.57
N VAL A 181 -0.66 5.71 18.07
CA VAL A 181 -1.09 4.35 18.47
C VAL A 181 -0.81 4.11 19.95
N ASP A 182 0.37 4.47 20.44
CA ASP A 182 0.74 4.34 21.84
C ASP A 182 -0.22 5.16 22.73
N PHE A 183 -0.60 6.36 22.30
CA PHE A 183 -1.57 7.20 23.00
C PHE A 183 -2.97 6.55 23.06
N VAL A 184 -3.44 5.97 21.95
CA VAL A 184 -4.72 5.25 21.88
C VAL A 184 -4.70 4.04 22.81
N GLN A 185 -3.67 3.22 22.74
CA GLN A 185 -3.51 2.00 23.55
C GLN A 185 -3.26 2.31 25.03
N GLY A 186 -2.73 3.48 25.33
CA GLY A 186 -2.56 4.00 26.71
C GLY A 186 -3.88 4.29 27.42
N GLY A 187 -5.04 4.20 26.74
CA GLY A 187 -6.37 4.25 27.32
C GLY A 187 -6.86 5.65 27.74
N SER A 188 -6.08 6.70 27.51
CA SER A 188 -6.43 8.08 27.93
C SER A 188 -7.73 8.59 27.30
N LEU A 189 -8.09 8.10 26.11
CA LEU A 189 -9.35 8.46 25.43
C LEU A 189 -10.60 7.88 26.11
N GLY A 190 -10.43 7.01 27.11
CA GLY A 190 -11.51 6.26 27.73
C GLY A 190 -12.04 5.17 26.80
N ASN A 191 -13.33 4.83 26.92
CA ASN A 191 -13.93 3.83 26.04
C ASN A 191 -14.11 4.40 24.62
N ILE A 192 -13.34 3.87 23.65
CA ILE A 192 -13.45 4.21 22.24
C ILE A 192 -14.63 3.41 21.66
N ARG A 193 -15.64 4.12 21.17
CA ARG A 193 -16.89 3.51 20.67
C ARG A 193 -16.98 3.49 19.15
N THR A 194 -16.24 4.38 18.49
CA THR A 194 -16.22 4.49 17.04
C THR A 194 -14.82 4.83 16.58
N VAL A 195 -14.35 4.11 15.55
CA VAL A 195 -13.16 4.50 14.79
C VAL A 195 -13.66 4.94 13.41
N LYS A 196 -13.50 6.21 13.07
CA LYS A 196 -13.83 6.73 11.75
C LYS A 196 -12.58 6.81 10.90
N VAL A 197 -12.61 6.15 9.75
CA VAL A 197 -11.54 6.14 8.75
C VAL A 197 -12.10 6.75 7.47
N TRP A 198 -11.45 7.76 6.92
CA TRP A 198 -11.95 8.40 5.69
C TRP A 198 -10.83 8.70 4.71
N CYS A 199 -11.21 8.73 3.42
CA CYS A 199 -10.31 9.05 2.32
C CYS A 199 -11.06 9.79 1.20
N TYR A 200 -10.93 11.10 1.13
CA TYR A 200 -11.48 11.94 0.10
C TYR A 200 -10.35 12.42 -0.80
N GLN A 201 -10.42 12.08 -2.09
CA GLN A 201 -9.33 12.32 -3.04
C GLN A 201 -9.84 13.13 -4.24
N GLY A 202 -9.83 14.45 -4.11
CA GLY A 202 -10.32 15.37 -5.11
C GLY A 202 -9.58 15.31 -6.45
N TRP A 203 -8.32 14.90 -6.42
CA TRP A 203 -7.50 14.75 -7.62
C TRP A 203 -7.70 13.42 -8.35
N MET A 204 -8.27 12.41 -7.70
CA MET A 204 -8.48 11.08 -8.30
C MET A 204 -9.71 11.09 -9.21
N LYS A 205 -9.52 10.53 -10.40
CA LYS A 205 -10.54 10.43 -11.43
C LYS A 205 -10.25 9.23 -12.33
N PRO A 206 -11.26 8.41 -12.66
CA PRO A 206 -11.12 7.34 -13.65
C PRO A 206 -10.80 7.86 -15.04
N GLY A 207 -10.31 6.98 -15.91
CA GLY A 207 -10.09 7.29 -17.32
C GLY A 207 -11.40 7.45 -18.10
N PRO A 208 -11.39 8.12 -19.26
CA PRO A 208 -12.55 8.19 -20.13
C PRO A 208 -12.88 6.83 -20.75
N VAL A 209 -14.11 6.63 -21.20
CA VAL A 209 -14.45 5.50 -22.07
C VAL A 209 -13.82 5.73 -23.43
N VAL A 210 -12.88 4.86 -23.82
CA VAL A 210 -12.18 4.92 -25.11
C VAL A 210 -12.24 3.55 -25.80
N PRO A 211 -12.13 3.49 -27.12
CA PRO A 211 -12.04 2.23 -27.85
C PRO A 211 -10.81 1.41 -27.43
N ASP A 212 -10.94 0.09 -27.51
CA ASP A 212 -9.81 -0.82 -27.39
C ASP A 212 -8.84 -0.63 -28.56
N THR A 213 -7.53 -0.77 -28.29
CA THR A 213 -6.47 -0.57 -29.26
C THR A 213 -5.41 -1.66 -29.14
N ALA A 214 -4.40 -1.64 -30.01
CA ALA A 214 -3.18 -2.41 -29.78
C ALA A 214 -2.41 -1.84 -28.57
N PRO A 215 -1.71 -2.69 -27.79
CA PRO A 215 -0.83 -2.22 -26.75
C PRO A 215 0.28 -1.32 -27.30
N PRO A 216 0.80 -0.38 -26.50
CA PRO A 216 1.95 0.43 -26.90
C PRO A 216 3.16 -0.45 -27.26
N VAL A 217 3.98 0.04 -28.20
CA VAL A 217 5.23 -0.65 -28.57
C VAL A 217 6.14 -0.78 -27.37
N GLY A 218 6.68 -1.96 -27.14
CA GLY A 218 7.54 -2.26 -25.99
C GLY A 218 6.80 -2.80 -24.76
N VAL A 219 5.46 -2.85 -24.79
CA VAL A 219 4.64 -3.41 -23.68
C VAL A 219 4.24 -4.84 -23.97
N ASN A 220 4.60 -5.78 -23.10
CA ASN A 220 4.07 -7.15 -23.08
C ASN A 220 2.74 -7.18 -22.32
N TYR A 221 1.65 -6.85 -23.01
CA TYR A 221 0.33 -6.75 -22.36
C TYR A 221 -0.22 -8.11 -21.89
N ALA A 222 0.10 -9.20 -22.59
CA ALA A 222 -0.29 -10.54 -22.16
C ALA A 222 0.32 -10.87 -20.77
N GLN A 223 1.56 -10.50 -20.56
CA GLN A 223 2.24 -10.70 -19.29
C GLN A 223 1.78 -9.67 -18.23
N TRP A 224 1.38 -8.46 -18.65
CA TRP A 224 0.74 -7.50 -17.75
C TRP A 224 -0.59 -8.04 -17.20
N LEU A 225 -1.42 -8.65 -18.04
CA LEU A 225 -2.67 -9.31 -17.63
C LEU A 225 -2.40 -10.49 -16.70
N GLY A 226 -1.43 -11.34 -17.03
CA GLY A 226 -1.02 -12.48 -16.20
C GLY A 226 -2.18 -13.33 -15.72
N PRO A 227 -2.40 -13.46 -14.39
CA PRO A 227 -3.48 -14.25 -13.83
C PRO A 227 -4.87 -13.65 -14.01
N ALA A 228 -4.99 -12.41 -14.44
CA ALA A 228 -6.28 -11.78 -14.71
C ALA A 228 -6.87 -12.26 -16.05
N LYS A 229 -8.16 -12.02 -16.22
CA LYS A 229 -8.88 -12.39 -17.45
C LYS A 229 -8.29 -11.71 -18.68
N THR A 230 -8.15 -12.45 -19.78
CA THR A 230 -7.71 -11.89 -21.07
C THR A 230 -8.79 -10.97 -21.64
N VAL A 231 -8.42 -9.72 -21.83
CA VAL A 231 -9.24 -8.67 -22.44
C VAL A 231 -8.40 -7.84 -23.40
N PRO A 232 -8.98 -7.19 -24.43
CA PRO A 232 -8.24 -6.28 -25.30
C PRO A 232 -7.58 -5.14 -24.51
N PHE A 233 -6.51 -4.58 -25.06
CA PHE A 233 -5.85 -3.43 -24.45
C PHE A 233 -6.73 -2.19 -24.51
N ASN A 234 -6.84 -1.51 -23.34
CA ASN A 234 -7.52 -0.25 -23.20
C ASN A 234 -6.70 0.70 -22.32
N SER A 235 -6.37 1.88 -22.83
CA SER A 235 -5.52 2.85 -22.12
C SER A 235 -6.13 3.36 -20.83
N SER A 236 -7.46 3.40 -20.71
CA SER A 236 -8.18 3.82 -19.49
C SER A 236 -8.24 2.72 -18.42
N ARG A 237 -7.70 1.53 -18.68
CA ARG A 237 -7.58 0.41 -17.76
C ARG A 237 -6.13 0.12 -17.37
N TYR A 238 -5.19 0.69 -18.09
CA TYR A 238 -3.75 0.44 -17.95
C TYR A 238 -3.09 1.43 -16.99
N LEU A 239 -1.85 1.14 -16.53
CA LEU A 239 -1.06 1.93 -15.60
C LEU A 239 -1.84 2.28 -14.32
N PHE A 240 -1.92 3.57 -13.97
CA PHE A 240 -2.56 4.04 -12.74
C PHE A 240 -4.02 3.56 -12.59
N ASN A 241 -4.75 3.49 -13.70
CA ASN A 241 -6.20 3.23 -13.70
C ASN A 241 -6.58 1.78 -13.44
N PHE A 242 -5.64 0.83 -13.40
CA PHE A 242 -5.94 -0.56 -13.04
C PHE A 242 -6.70 -0.65 -11.70
N ARG A 243 -6.53 0.30 -10.83
CA ARG A 243 -7.16 0.42 -9.52
C ARG A 243 -8.68 0.34 -9.55
N TRP A 244 -9.27 0.79 -10.64
CA TRP A 244 -10.72 0.92 -10.79
C TRP A 244 -11.40 -0.30 -11.39
N PHE A 245 -10.68 -1.42 -11.54
CA PHE A 245 -11.19 -2.65 -12.15
C PHE A 245 -10.98 -3.84 -11.21
N TRP A 246 -12.08 -4.58 -10.97
CA TRP A 246 -12.10 -5.69 -10.02
C TRP A 246 -11.13 -6.82 -10.36
N ASP A 247 -10.81 -7.02 -11.62
CA ASP A 247 -9.85 -8.05 -12.03
C ASP A 247 -8.43 -7.74 -11.52
N TYR A 248 -8.09 -6.47 -11.36
CA TYR A 248 -6.72 -6.05 -11.04
C TYR A 248 -6.56 -5.52 -9.61
N ALA A 249 -7.59 -4.91 -9.05
CA ALA A 249 -7.52 -4.23 -7.76
C ALA A 249 -8.90 -4.16 -7.07
N GLY A 250 -9.07 -3.28 -6.09
CA GLY A 250 -10.31 -3.11 -5.34
C GLY A 250 -10.69 -1.65 -5.03
N GLY A 251 -10.35 -0.71 -5.93
CA GLY A 251 -10.69 0.71 -5.78
C GLY A 251 -9.99 1.39 -4.61
N LEU A 252 -10.55 2.52 -4.15
CA LEU A 252 -10.02 3.25 -2.99
C LEU A 252 -9.96 2.40 -1.71
N MET A 253 -10.86 1.43 -1.55
CA MET A 253 -10.88 0.54 -0.40
C MET A 253 -9.58 -0.24 -0.23
N THR A 254 -8.98 -0.75 -1.31
CA THR A 254 -7.72 -1.49 -1.25
C THR A 254 -6.50 -0.62 -1.54
N ASP A 255 -6.65 0.50 -2.26
CA ASP A 255 -5.52 1.40 -2.52
C ASP A 255 -5.19 2.27 -1.29
N TRP A 256 -6.12 3.11 -0.84
CA TRP A 256 -5.95 3.96 0.34
C TRP A 256 -6.44 3.29 1.64
N GLY A 257 -7.49 2.46 1.53
CA GLY A 257 -8.09 1.84 2.71
C GLY A 257 -7.11 0.99 3.48
N VAL A 258 -6.25 0.21 2.83
CA VAL A 258 -5.22 -0.60 3.52
C VAL A 258 -4.18 0.25 4.26
N HIS A 259 -3.96 1.52 3.90
CA HIS A 259 -3.12 2.42 4.66
C HIS A 259 -3.79 2.95 5.92
N LEU A 260 -5.09 3.20 5.85
CA LEU A 260 -5.82 3.91 6.90
C LEU A 260 -6.57 2.96 7.83
N LEU A 261 -7.19 1.90 7.31
CA LEU A 261 -7.78 0.81 8.12
C LEU A 261 -6.70 0.13 8.97
N ASP A 262 -5.46 0.05 8.45
CA ASP A 262 -4.31 -0.50 9.17
C ASP A 262 -4.17 0.13 10.56
N TYR A 263 -4.21 1.46 10.64
CA TYR A 263 -4.10 2.15 11.90
C TYR A 263 -5.36 2.04 12.75
N GLY A 264 -6.53 2.04 12.13
CA GLY A 264 -7.78 1.77 12.84
C GLY A 264 -7.73 0.43 13.58
N LEU A 265 -7.25 -0.61 12.92
CA LEU A 265 -7.10 -1.95 13.49
C LEU A 265 -5.95 -2.01 14.50
N LEU A 266 -4.79 -1.44 14.17
CA LEU A 266 -3.59 -1.45 15.03
C LEU A 266 -3.84 -0.69 16.34
N GLY A 267 -4.41 0.51 16.28
CA GLY A 267 -4.70 1.31 17.48
C GLY A 267 -5.68 0.62 18.42
N MET A 268 -6.66 -0.10 17.88
CA MET A 268 -7.62 -0.88 18.66
C MET A 268 -7.14 -2.28 19.01
N ASN A 269 -5.98 -2.70 18.51
CA ASN A 269 -5.46 -4.08 18.63
C ASN A 269 -6.55 -5.13 18.30
N SER A 270 -7.25 -4.92 17.18
CA SER A 270 -8.50 -5.64 16.87
C SER A 270 -8.28 -6.84 15.96
N PRO A 271 -9.04 -7.94 16.17
CA PRO A 271 -9.17 -9.00 15.18
C PRO A 271 -9.91 -8.49 13.92
N VAL A 272 -10.30 -9.39 13.02
CA VAL A 272 -11.22 -9.06 11.94
C VAL A 272 -12.64 -8.77 12.48
N PRO A 273 -13.46 -7.98 11.74
CA PRO A 273 -14.81 -7.64 12.19
C PRO A 273 -15.73 -8.86 12.18
N LYS A 274 -16.73 -8.86 13.08
CA LYS A 274 -17.78 -9.88 13.16
C LYS A 274 -18.77 -9.80 12.01
N SER A 275 -19.15 -8.58 11.65
CA SER A 275 -20.08 -8.32 10.54
C SER A 275 -19.70 -7.06 9.78
N ILE A 276 -20.12 -7.01 8.51
CA ILE A 276 -19.77 -5.94 7.58
C ILE A 276 -21.00 -5.57 6.75
N SER A 277 -21.22 -4.26 6.58
CA SER A 277 -22.23 -3.71 5.66
C SER A 277 -21.63 -2.57 4.85
N ALA A 278 -21.96 -2.46 3.57
CA ALA A 278 -21.43 -1.42 2.72
C ALA A 278 -22.47 -0.88 1.74
N LEU A 279 -22.44 0.43 1.51
CA LEU A 279 -23.25 1.14 0.53
C LEU A 279 -22.38 2.12 -0.25
N GLY A 280 -22.63 2.25 -1.53
CA GLY A 280 -21.85 3.13 -2.39
C GLY A 280 -22.31 3.07 -3.84
N GLY A 281 -21.53 3.68 -4.72
CA GLY A 281 -21.84 3.69 -6.15
C GLY A 281 -20.88 4.53 -6.95
N ARG A 282 -21.13 4.63 -8.24
CA ARG A 282 -20.45 5.56 -9.15
C ARG A 282 -21.31 6.82 -9.28
N PHE A 283 -21.17 7.73 -8.32
CA PHE A 283 -22.00 8.92 -8.19
C PHE A 283 -21.34 10.16 -8.77
N ALA A 284 -20.00 10.25 -8.66
CA ALA A 284 -19.24 11.38 -9.18
C ALA A 284 -18.95 11.22 -10.68
N TYR A 285 -18.68 10.02 -11.14
CA TYR A 285 -18.17 9.74 -12.48
C TYR A 285 -18.91 8.58 -13.20
N PRO A 286 -20.26 8.61 -13.30
CA PRO A 286 -21.06 7.50 -13.84
C PRO A 286 -20.73 7.16 -15.31
N ASP A 287 -20.22 8.15 -16.06
CA ASP A 287 -19.90 8.03 -17.49
C ASP A 287 -18.44 7.71 -17.78
N LEU A 288 -17.59 7.55 -16.74
CA LEU A 288 -16.19 7.20 -16.90
C LEU A 288 -15.98 5.68 -16.82
N TYR A 289 -14.77 5.25 -17.25
CA TYR A 289 -14.46 3.82 -17.35
C TYR A 289 -13.91 3.29 -16.02
N GLU A 290 -14.82 2.78 -15.21
CA GLU A 290 -14.51 2.14 -13.92
C GLU A 290 -15.56 1.09 -13.57
N GLU A 291 -15.21 0.18 -12.66
CA GLU A 291 -16.08 -0.86 -12.10
C GLU A 291 -16.27 -0.67 -10.58
N THR A 292 -15.24 -0.13 -9.92
CA THR A 292 -15.27 0.11 -8.47
C THR A 292 -16.09 1.36 -8.13
N PRO A 293 -16.67 1.46 -6.94
CA PRO A 293 -17.40 2.66 -6.55
C PRO A 293 -16.43 3.85 -6.38
N ASP A 294 -16.82 5.01 -6.89
CA ASP A 294 -16.14 6.28 -6.60
C ASP A 294 -16.51 6.85 -5.23
N THR A 295 -17.62 6.40 -4.67
CA THR A 295 -18.15 6.77 -3.35
C THR A 295 -18.58 5.52 -2.61
N LEU A 296 -17.99 5.27 -1.42
CA LEU A 296 -18.23 4.06 -0.65
C LEU A 296 -18.18 4.32 0.85
N THR A 297 -19.24 3.92 1.56
CA THR A 297 -19.27 3.87 3.03
C THR A 297 -19.43 2.42 3.47
N THR A 298 -18.52 1.96 4.34
CA THR A 298 -18.56 0.61 4.91
C THR A 298 -18.54 0.69 6.44
N MET A 299 -19.38 -0.11 7.07
CA MET A 299 -19.44 -0.25 8.52
C MET A 299 -18.98 -1.65 8.91
N TYR A 300 -18.01 -1.71 9.81
CA TYR A 300 -17.46 -2.93 10.40
C TYR A 300 -17.84 -2.99 11.88
N GLU A 301 -18.43 -4.11 12.30
CA GLU A 301 -18.84 -4.38 13.68
C GLU A 301 -17.76 -5.19 14.41
N PHE A 302 -17.23 -4.65 15.50
CA PHE A 302 -16.27 -5.28 16.40
C PHE A 302 -16.86 -5.44 17.81
N ASP A 303 -16.16 -6.13 18.68
CA ASP A 303 -16.51 -6.16 20.10
C ASP A 303 -16.24 -4.79 20.75
N GLY A 304 -17.32 -4.12 21.18
CA GLY A 304 -17.24 -2.88 21.92
C GLY A 304 -17.09 -1.60 21.08
N PHE A 305 -16.91 -1.68 19.77
CA PHE A 305 -16.86 -0.51 18.89
C PHE A 305 -17.24 -0.82 17.45
N ASN A 306 -17.55 0.22 16.70
CA ASN A 306 -17.72 0.13 15.25
C ASN A 306 -16.59 0.88 14.53
N MET A 307 -16.13 0.36 13.40
CA MET A 307 -15.25 1.09 12.48
C MET A 307 -16.02 1.46 11.23
N ILE A 308 -15.82 2.70 10.75
CA ILE A 308 -16.44 3.21 9.52
C ILE A 308 -15.32 3.53 8.54
N TRP A 309 -15.40 2.98 7.34
CA TRP A 309 -14.68 3.46 6.18
C TRP A 309 -15.58 4.35 5.35
N ASP A 310 -15.10 5.53 4.99
CA ASP A 310 -15.85 6.51 4.21
C ASP A 310 -14.94 7.12 3.14
N SER A 311 -15.24 6.90 1.87
CA SER A 311 -14.38 7.33 0.77
C SER A 311 -15.14 7.98 -0.37
N ALA A 312 -14.52 8.98 -0.98
CA ALA A 312 -15.03 9.60 -2.19
C ALA A 312 -13.90 10.12 -3.09
N MET A 313 -14.04 9.98 -4.40
CA MET A 313 -13.23 10.64 -5.41
C MET A 313 -13.86 11.98 -5.80
N GLY A 314 -13.04 12.91 -6.31
CA GLY A 314 -13.51 14.21 -6.84
C GLY A 314 -13.86 15.26 -5.80
N ILE A 315 -13.73 14.97 -4.51
CA ILE A 315 -13.93 15.92 -3.41
C ILE A 315 -12.81 15.81 -2.36
N ASP A 316 -12.50 16.92 -1.69
CA ASP A 316 -11.39 17.02 -0.73
C ASP A 316 -11.82 17.34 0.71
N ASN A 317 -13.06 17.83 0.90
CA ASN A 317 -13.54 18.24 2.22
C ASN A 317 -14.01 17.04 3.06
N GLY A 318 -13.06 16.37 3.70
CA GLY A 318 -13.31 15.24 4.57
C GLY A 318 -13.58 15.64 6.04
N SER A 319 -13.65 14.63 6.88
CA SER A 319 -13.88 14.83 8.32
C SER A 319 -12.75 15.62 8.96
N TYR A 320 -13.10 16.48 9.90
CA TYR A 320 -12.13 17.33 10.63
C TYR A 320 -11.31 18.26 9.73
N ASN A 321 -11.87 18.67 8.56
CA ASN A 321 -11.19 19.48 7.55
C ASN A 321 -9.91 18.82 6.99
N ARG A 322 -9.85 17.49 6.95
CA ARG A 322 -8.73 16.72 6.40
C ARG A 322 -9.22 15.83 5.27
N THR A 323 -8.47 15.76 4.19
CA THR A 323 -8.81 14.93 3.01
C THR A 323 -8.85 13.44 3.35
N HIS A 324 -8.06 13.00 4.32
CA HIS A 324 -8.00 11.61 4.78
C HIS A 324 -7.56 11.56 6.23
N GLY A 325 -7.86 10.47 6.91
CA GLY A 325 -7.42 10.28 8.28
C GLY A 325 -8.14 9.17 9.03
N ILE A 326 -7.79 9.06 10.29
CA ILE A 326 -8.39 8.18 11.27
C ILE A 326 -8.79 9.02 12.49
N ALA A 327 -10.00 8.82 13.02
CA ALA A 327 -10.44 9.40 14.27
C ALA A 327 -10.86 8.30 15.24
N TYR A 328 -10.21 8.23 16.41
CA TYR A 328 -10.60 7.36 17.51
C TYR A 328 -11.47 8.16 18.46
N ILE A 329 -12.77 7.88 18.46
CA ILE A 329 -13.78 8.66 19.17
C ILE A 329 -14.08 7.97 20.52
N GLY A 330 -13.48 8.50 21.57
CA GLY A 330 -13.58 7.98 22.93
C GLY A 330 -14.42 8.87 23.85
N ASN A 331 -14.68 8.40 25.07
CA ASN A 331 -15.49 9.13 26.05
C ASN A 331 -14.82 10.41 26.57
N ASN A 332 -13.49 10.48 26.54
CA ASN A 332 -12.71 11.58 27.13
C ASN A 332 -12.16 12.54 26.09
N GLY A 333 -12.02 12.10 24.84
CA GLY A 333 -11.48 12.86 23.74
C GLY A 333 -11.50 12.07 22.45
N THR A 334 -11.31 12.79 21.34
CA THR A 334 -11.18 12.23 20.00
C THR A 334 -9.77 12.46 19.48
N LEU A 335 -9.01 11.39 19.24
CA LEU A 335 -7.70 11.48 18.58
C LEU A 335 -7.90 11.45 17.08
N ILE A 336 -7.31 12.43 16.38
CA ILE A 336 -7.35 12.55 14.91
C ILE A 336 -5.92 12.41 14.38
N LEU A 337 -5.73 11.49 13.44
CA LEU A 337 -4.43 11.13 12.86
C LEU A 337 -4.48 11.14 11.35
N ASP A 338 -3.47 11.72 10.70
CA ASP A 338 -3.22 11.61 9.26
C ASP A 338 -1.71 11.59 8.94
N ARG A 339 -1.35 11.69 7.65
CA ARG A 339 0.06 11.70 7.22
C ARG A 339 0.83 12.95 7.66
N GLN A 340 0.16 14.04 7.99
CA GLN A 340 0.77 15.30 8.41
C GLN A 340 1.00 15.36 9.92
N GLY A 341 0.24 14.59 10.71
CA GLY A 341 0.36 14.60 12.17
C GLY A 341 -0.90 14.16 12.89
N TRP A 342 -0.95 14.39 14.19
CA TRP A 342 -2.08 14.04 15.02
C TRP A 342 -2.34 15.04 16.14
N GLU A 343 -3.56 15.01 16.67
CA GLU A 343 -4.03 15.84 17.78
C GLU A 343 -5.13 15.12 18.56
N VAL A 344 -5.48 15.62 19.74
CA VAL A 344 -6.63 15.15 20.51
C VAL A 344 -7.54 16.31 20.85
N ILE A 345 -8.79 16.21 20.46
CA ILE A 345 -9.87 17.15 20.77
C ILE A 345 -10.63 16.61 21.98
N GLU A 346 -10.83 17.44 23.03
CA GLU A 346 -11.55 17.05 24.23
C GLU A 346 -13.05 16.81 23.99
N GLU A 347 -13.63 15.89 24.73
CA GLU A 347 -15.09 15.76 24.86
C GLU A 347 -15.61 16.73 25.93
N LYS A 348 -16.43 17.71 25.52
CA LYS A 348 -16.84 18.84 26.34
C LYS A 348 -17.58 18.43 27.62
N GLN A 349 -18.33 17.33 27.58
CA GLN A 349 -19.15 16.86 28.69
C GLN A 349 -18.47 15.77 29.55
N SER A 350 -17.24 15.35 29.17
CA SER A 350 -16.50 14.37 29.97
C SER A 350 -16.01 14.94 31.27
N GLY A 351 -16.10 14.16 32.34
CA GLY A 351 -15.44 14.46 33.62
C GLY A 351 -13.92 14.26 33.60
N ASN A 352 -13.42 13.47 32.61
CA ASN A 352 -12.00 13.13 32.42
C ASN A 352 -11.50 13.62 31.07
N LYS A 353 -11.66 14.90 30.77
CA LYS A 353 -11.30 15.51 29.50
C LYS A 353 -9.84 15.31 29.15
N VAL A 354 -9.57 14.91 27.92
CA VAL A 354 -8.22 14.77 27.38
C VAL A 354 -8.10 15.58 26.09
N SER A 355 -7.08 16.42 26.03
CA SER A 355 -6.70 17.14 24.82
C SER A 355 -5.19 17.06 24.60
N LYS A 356 -4.76 17.15 23.35
CA LYS A 356 -3.36 17.28 22.96
C LYS A 356 -3.25 18.19 21.75
N PRO A 357 -2.38 19.22 21.82
CA PRO A 357 -2.11 20.06 20.65
C PRO A 357 -1.59 19.23 19.48
N TYR A 358 -1.73 19.80 18.29
CA TYR A 358 -1.25 19.16 17.06
C TYR A 358 0.25 18.84 17.13
N VAL A 359 0.59 17.59 16.84
CA VAL A 359 1.94 17.05 16.70
C VAL A 359 2.20 16.75 15.23
N ALA A 360 3.08 17.52 14.61
CA ALA A 360 3.40 17.34 13.19
C ALA A 360 4.25 16.10 12.94
N ALA A 361 4.11 15.50 11.76
CA ALA A 361 5.04 14.49 11.25
C ALA A 361 6.44 15.10 11.09
N SER A 362 7.48 14.35 11.45
CA SER A 362 8.86 14.83 11.48
C SER A 362 9.84 13.98 10.67
N ASP A 363 9.38 12.87 10.06
CA ASP A 363 10.26 11.90 9.43
C ASP A 363 9.72 11.37 8.09
N ASN A 364 10.61 10.71 7.32
CA ASN A 364 10.27 9.99 6.10
C ASN A 364 10.03 8.51 6.42
N GLY A 365 8.77 8.12 6.48
CA GLY A 365 8.39 6.74 6.82
C GLY A 365 8.89 5.72 5.81
N LEU A 366 8.93 6.04 4.51
CA LEU A 366 9.37 5.11 3.49
C LEU A 366 10.87 4.78 3.64
N ASP A 367 11.71 5.78 3.85
CA ASP A 367 13.14 5.57 4.06
C ASP A 367 13.39 4.71 5.32
N LYS A 368 12.73 5.04 6.45
CA LYS A 368 12.80 4.25 7.69
C LYS A 368 12.25 2.82 7.53
N HIS A 369 11.25 2.64 6.67
CA HIS A 369 10.68 1.33 6.39
C HIS A 369 11.69 0.44 5.66
N TRP A 370 12.45 1.01 4.74
CA TRP A 370 13.53 0.32 4.05
C TRP A 370 14.73 0.05 4.97
N GLU A 371 15.11 0.98 5.85
CA GLU A 371 16.11 0.74 6.88
C GLU A 371 15.73 -0.44 7.77
N ASN A 372 14.46 -0.50 8.19
CA ASN A 372 13.94 -1.61 8.99
C ASN A 372 13.99 -2.94 8.22
N PHE A 373 13.50 -2.98 6.98
CA PHE A 373 13.54 -4.20 6.16
C PHE A 373 14.95 -4.75 6.02
N ILE A 374 15.90 -3.93 5.62
CA ILE A 374 17.32 -4.34 5.44
C ILE A 374 17.96 -4.77 6.78
N SER A 375 17.63 -4.10 7.87
CA SER A 375 18.06 -4.51 9.21
C SER A 375 17.57 -5.91 9.56
N VAL A 376 16.30 -6.22 9.27
CA VAL A 376 15.72 -7.55 9.54
C VAL A 376 16.24 -8.61 8.57
N VAL A 377 16.48 -8.27 7.30
CA VAL A 377 17.15 -9.17 6.35
C VAL A 377 18.50 -9.61 6.88
N LYS A 378 19.26 -8.71 7.52
CA LYS A 378 20.59 -9.02 8.13
C LYS A 378 20.46 -9.78 9.44
N SER A 379 19.58 -9.36 10.33
CA SER A 379 19.45 -9.91 11.69
C SER A 379 18.65 -11.22 11.76
N ARG A 380 17.77 -11.46 10.80
CA ARG A 380 16.79 -12.55 10.77
C ARG A 380 15.77 -12.53 11.91
N LYS A 381 15.65 -11.43 12.63
CA LYS A 381 14.66 -11.26 13.70
C LYS A 381 13.33 -10.76 13.12
N LEU A 382 12.47 -11.70 12.71
CA LEU A 382 11.21 -11.39 12.03
C LEU A 382 10.28 -10.50 12.86
N ASP A 383 10.33 -10.62 14.19
CA ASP A 383 9.50 -9.82 15.11
C ASP A 383 9.85 -8.33 15.09
N ASP A 384 11.03 -7.95 14.58
CA ASP A 384 11.44 -6.55 14.44
C ASP A 384 10.87 -5.89 13.17
N LEU A 385 10.17 -6.63 12.29
CA LEU A 385 9.53 -6.04 11.11
C LEU A 385 8.42 -5.06 11.48
N HIS A 386 8.45 -3.87 10.92
CA HIS A 386 7.41 -2.87 11.16
C HIS A 386 6.07 -3.25 10.51
N CYS A 387 6.10 -3.92 9.37
CA CYS A 387 4.90 -4.46 8.72
C CYS A 387 5.14 -5.88 8.21
N PRO A 388 5.12 -6.92 9.08
CA PRO A 388 5.21 -8.31 8.63
C PRO A 388 4.00 -8.66 7.78
N ILE A 389 4.15 -9.70 6.92
CA ILE A 389 3.08 -10.12 6.00
C ILE A 389 1.77 -10.46 6.72
N GLN A 390 1.83 -10.97 7.95
CA GLN A 390 0.66 -11.27 8.77
C GLN A 390 -0.20 -10.03 9.03
N ALA A 391 0.45 -8.92 9.40
CA ALA A 391 -0.22 -7.66 9.66
C ALA A 391 -0.85 -7.07 8.39
N ALA A 392 -0.13 -7.11 7.28
CA ALA A 392 -0.64 -6.61 5.99
C ALA A 392 -1.77 -7.48 5.43
N ALA A 393 -1.67 -8.80 5.57
CA ALA A 393 -2.71 -9.74 5.17
C ALA A 393 -3.99 -9.55 5.98
N HIS A 394 -3.88 -9.27 7.29
CA HIS A 394 -5.00 -8.93 8.15
C HIS A 394 -5.76 -7.70 7.63
N VAL A 395 -5.04 -6.61 7.37
CA VAL A 395 -5.63 -5.37 6.85
C VAL A 395 -6.24 -5.57 5.46
N ALA A 396 -5.52 -6.25 4.56
CA ALA A 396 -6.02 -6.52 3.21
C ALA A 396 -7.29 -7.38 3.26
N THR A 397 -7.38 -8.36 4.17
CA THR A 397 -8.59 -9.15 4.41
C THR A 397 -9.77 -8.27 4.81
N VAL A 398 -9.58 -7.34 5.77
CA VAL A 398 -10.67 -6.42 6.21
C VAL A 398 -11.11 -5.50 5.06
N ALA A 399 -10.17 -4.99 4.27
CA ALA A 399 -10.51 -4.18 3.08
C ALA A 399 -11.29 -4.99 2.03
N GLN A 400 -10.88 -6.24 1.76
CA GLN A 400 -11.61 -7.13 0.85
C GLN A 400 -13.01 -7.48 1.38
N MET A 401 -13.18 -7.68 2.70
CA MET A 401 -14.51 -7.88 3.29
C MET A 401 -15.46 -6.71 3.00
N GLY A 402 -14.97 -5.47 3.08
CA GLY A 402 -15.73 -4.27 2.72
C GLY A 402 -16.18 -4.26 1.26
N ASN A 403 -15.25 -4.57 0.35
CA ASN A 403 -15.55 -4.69 -1.08
C ASN A 403 -16.56 -5.81 -1.37
N ILE A 404 -16.44 -6.95 -0.69
CA ILE A 404 -17.37 -8.08 -0.86
C ILE A 404 -18.75 -7.72 -0.34
N ALA A 405 -18.87 -7.02 0.78
CA ALA A 405 -20.14 -6.53 1.30
C ALA A 405 -20.83 -5.59 0.30
N TYR A 406 -20.06 -4.64 -0.29
CA TYR A 406 -20.58 -3.75 -1.34
C TYR A 406 -21.05 -4.54 -2.58
N ARG A 407 -20.21 -5.42 -3.12
CA ARG A 407 -20.50 -6.17 -4.36
C ARG A 407 -21.63 -7.16 -4.21
N SER A 408 -21.82 -7.72 -3.02
CA SER A 408 -22.91 -8.66 -2.72
C SER A 408 -24.22 -7.96 -2.39
N GLY A 409 -24.17 -6.68 -1.97
CA GLY A 409 -25.33 -5.93 -1.47
C GLY A 409 -25.93 -6.49 -0.18
N LYS A 410 -25.15 -7.26 0.59
CA LYS A 410 -25.61 -7.92 1.81
C LYS A 410 -24.85 -7.44 3.04
N LYS A 411 -25.50 -7.49 4.21
CA LYS A 411 -24.77 -7.57 5.49
C LYS A 411 -24.14 -8.97 5.55
N LEU A 412 -22.84 -9.02 5.77
CA LEU A 412 -22.06 -10.24 5.85
C LEU A 412 -21.61 -10.51 7.30
N GLU A 413 -21.56 -11.77 7.69
CA GLU A 413 -21.04 -12.23 8.96
C GLU A 413 -19.80 -13.10 8.72
N TRP A 414 -18.78 -12.92 9.55
CA TRP A 414 -17.51 -13.63 9.44
C TRP A 414 -17.36 -14.69 10.52
N ASN A 415 -16.89 -15.87 10.11
CA ASN A 415 -16.49 -16.95 10.99
C ASN A 415 -14.96 -16.98 11.06
N GLU A 416 -14.42 -16.42 12.13
CA GLU A 416 -12.95 -16.32 12.33
C GLU A 416 -12.27 -17.68 12.37
N ALA A 417 -12.87 -18.66 13.04
CA ALA A 417 -12.27 -20.00 13.18
C ALA A 417 -12.17 -20.73 11.84
N ALA A 418 -13.08 -20.46 10.91
CA ALA A 418 -13.09 -21.07 9.58
C ALA A 418 -12.42 -20.20 8.52
N HIS A 419 -12.05 -18.94 8.84
CA HIS A 419 -11.54 -17.94 7.91
C HIS A 419 -12.42 -17.76 6.67
N GLU A 420 -13.75 -17.69 6.87
CA GLU A 420 -14.73 -17.53 5.79
C GLU A 420 -15.99 -16.83 6.27
N PHE A 421 -16.81 -16.33 5.34
CA PHE A 421 -18.14 -15.83 5.67
C PHE A 421 -19.08 -17.00 6.06
N THR A 422 -20.08 -16.71 6.88
CA THR A 422 -21.11 -17.70 7.24
C THR A 422 -21.97 -18.09 6.02
N ASP A 423 -22.13 -17.19 5.04
CA ASP A 423 -22.82 -17.45 3.76
C ASP A 423 -21.88 -18.16 2.76
N LYS A 424 -22.07 -19.45 2.55
CA LYS A 424 -21.28 -20.29 1.64
C LYS A 424 -21.34 -19.86 0.17
N ALA A 425 -22.43 -19.22 -0.27
CA ALA A 425 -22.55 -18.71 -1.63
C ALA A 425 -21.58 -17.52 -1.84
N ILE A 426 -21.44 -16.67 -0.83
CA ILE A 426 -20.48 -15.57 -0.83
C ILE A 426 -19.04 -16.12 -0.88
N ASN A 427 -18.74 -17.14 -0.08
CA ASN A 427 -17.41 -17.79 -0.08
C ASN A 427 -17.05 -18.31 -1.47
N LYS A 428 -17.95 -19.05 -2.10
CA LYS A 428 -17.74 -19.60 -3.45
C LYS A 428 -17.51 -18.52 -4.50
N GLN A 429 -18.15 -17.36 -4.36
CA GLN A 429 -18.11 -16.30 -5.37
C GLN A 429 -16.95 -15.33 -5.18
N TYR A 430 -16.54 -15.05 -3.92
CA TYR A 430 -15.70 -13.89 -3.63
C TYR A 430 -14.44 -14.15 -2.82
N LEU A 431 -14.32 -15.28 -2.08
CA LEU A 431 -13.13 -15.51 -1.25
C LEU A 431 -11.84 -15.61 -2.06
N MET A 432 -11.94 -16.19 -3.26
CA MET A 432 -10.82 -16.35 -4.19
C MET A 432 -11.20 -15.78 -5.55
N LYS A 433 -10.29 -15.05 -6.17
CA LYS A 433 -10.42 -14.68 -7.59
C LYS A 433 -10.00 -15.84 -8.49
N GLU A 434 -10.70 -16.02 -9.59
CA GLU A 434 -10.30 -16.99 -10.59
C GLU A 434 -8.99 -16.56 -11.27
N TYR A 435 -8.06 -17.50 -11.37
CA TYR A 435 -6.81 -17.32 -12.11
C TYR A 435 -6.96 -17.84 -13.53
N HIS A 436 -6.54 -17.04 -14.49
CA HIS A 436 -6.63 -17.31 -15.93
C HIS A 436 -5.26 -17.57 -16.56
N ASN A 437 -5.24 -17.79 -17.89
CA ASN A 437 -4.02 -17.86 -18.69
C ASN A 437 -3.00 -18.91 -18.22
N GLY A 438 -3.49 -19.99 -17.60
CA GLY A 438 -2.64 -21.07 -17.09
C GLY A 438 -1.95 -20.78 -15.76
N TYR A 439 -2.14 -19.60 -15.19
CA TYR A 439 -1.65 -19.28 -13.85
C TYR A 439 -2.49 -19.99 -12.76
N LYS A 440 -1.85 -20.29 -11.65
CA LYS A 440 -2.49 -20.87 -10.46
C LYS A 440 -1.81 -20.33 -9.22
N LEU A 441 -2.59 -20.11 -8.16
CA LEU A 441 -2.01 -19.79 -6.86
C LEU A 441 -1.22 -21.01 -6.38
N PRO A 442 0.06 -20.86 -5.99
CA PRO A 442 0.84 -21.98 -5.49
C PRO A 442 0.22 -22.60 -4.22
N THR A 443 0.21 -23.91 -4.14
CA THR A 443 -0.13 -24.64 -2.89
C THR A 443 1.05 -24.60 -1.94
N VAL A 444 0.77 -24.32 -0.67
CA VAL A 444 1.79 -24.20 0.38
C VAL A 444 1.76 -25.42 1.29
#